data_df9176346ed27c8f98b163a5a0295d01
#
_entry.id   df9176346ed27c8f98b163a5a0295d01
#
_cell.length_a   1.000
_cell.length_b   1.000
_cell.length_c   1.000
_cell.angle_alpha   90.00
_cell.angle_beta   90.00
_cell.angle_gamma   90.00
#
_symmetry.space_group_name_H-M   'P 1'
#
loop_
_entity.id
_entity.type
_entity.pdbx_description
1 polymer ?
#
loop_
_entity_poly.entity_id
_entity_poly.type
_entity_poly.pdbx_seq_one_letter_code
_entity_poly.pdbx_strand_id
1 'polypeptide(L)'
;MEQCKERLANIATEFRQCSKVFTAIGDETRQKIILTLLESNCDGIRVGEITEKTNLSRPAVSHHLQLLKEAGIINMRRVGTKNYYYMDSNKEQWMKIIKLMNHIYEVVQDFAPIDTRSDESYYSK
;
A
#
# COMPACT_ATOMS: atom_id res chain seq x y z
N MET A 1 11.32 8.03 -29.35
CA MET A 1 11.74 8.99 -28.32
C MET A 1 10.57 9.75 -27.73
N GLU A 2 9.71 10.33 -28.54
CA GLU A 2 8.53 11.02 -28.03
C GLU A 2 7.56 10.08 -27.35
N GLN A 3 7.35 8.88 -27.90
CA GLN A 3 6.50 7.86 -27.29
C GLN A 3 7.01 7.46 -25.91
N CYS A 4 8.34 7.43 -25.74
CA CYS A 4 8.94 7.11 -24.45
C CYS A 4 8.68 8.22 -23.43
N LYS A 5 8.82 9.48 -23.85
CA LYS A 5 8.54 10.62 -22.97
C LYS A 5 7.07 10.69 -22.56
N GLU A 6 6.18 10.45 -23.51
CA GLU A 6 4.75 10.45 -23.25
C GLU A 6 4.37 9.32 -22.29
N ARG A 7 4.95 8.15 -22.51
CA ARG A 7 4.73 6.96 -21.66
C ARG A 7 5.19 7.23 -20.23
N LEU A 8 6.38 7.81 -20.06
CA LEU A 8 6.91 8.16 -18.74
C LEU A 8 6.08 9.26 -18.07
N ALA A 9 5.60 10.23 -18.83
CA ALA A 9 4.74 11.29 -18.31
C ALA A 9 3.42 10.75 -17.81
N ASN A 10 2.85 9.77 -18.51
CA ASN A 10 1.61 9.10 -18.09
C ASN A 10 1.81 8.32 -16.80
N ILE A 11 2.94 7.63 -16.69
CA ILE A 11 3.30 6.89 -15.47
C ILE A 11 3.50 7.86 -14.30
N ALA A 12 4.14 8.99 -14.54
CA ALA A 12 4.33 10.02 -13.52
C ALA A 12 2.99 10.53 -12.99
N THR A 13 2.01 10.71 -13.88
CA THR A 13 0.65 11.11 -13.48
C THR A 13 -0.01 10.03 -12.62
N GLU A 14 0.08 8.78 -13.03
CA GLU A 14 -0.45 7.65 -12.27
C GLU A 14 0.22 7.56 -10.89
N PHE A 15 1.52 7.77 -10.83
CA PHE A 15 2.28 7.75 -9.58
C PHE A 15 1.76 8.80 -8.60
N ARG A 16 1.56 10.02 -9.11
CA ARG A 16 1.02 11.10 -8.27
C ARG A 16 -0.37 10.78 -7.73
N GLN A 17 -1.20 10.09 -8.51
CA GLN A 17 -2.53 9.66 -8.07
C GLN A 17 -2.48 8.62 -6.95
N CYS A 18 -1.39 7.86 -6.86
CA CYS A 18 -1.19 6.85 -5.82
C CYS A 18 -0.35 7.37 -4.64
N SER A 19 0.04 8.62 -4.65
CA SER A 19 0.95 9.22 -3.67
C SER A 19 0.45 9.05 -2.23
N LYS A 20 -0.83 9.24 -1.99
CA LYS A 20 -1.43 9.14 -0.66
C LYS A 20 -1.32 7.71 -0.11
N VAL A 21 -1.53 6.72 -0.98
CA VAL A 21 -1.39 5.31 -0.61
C VAL A 21 0.07 4.98 -0.28
N PHE A 22 0.99 5.44 -1.11
CA PHE A 22 2.42 5.19 -0.88
C PHE A 22 2.89 5.79 0.43
N THR A 23 2.47 7.01 0.74
CA THR A 23 2.81 7.66 2.00
C THR A 23 2.27 6.86 3.19
N ALA A 24 1.03 6.38 3.07
CA ALA A 24 0.41 5.62 4.15
C ALA A 24 1.12 4.27 4.36
N ILE A 25 1.43 3.55 3.28
CA ILE A 25 2.09 2.25 3.35
C ILE A 25 3.58 2.39 3.71
N GLY A 26 4.20 3.51 3.33
CA GLY A 26 5.63 3.71 3.51
C GLY A 26 6.08 3.89 4.96
N ASP A 27 5.18 4.03 5.90
CA ASP A 27 5.51 4.19 7.31
C ASP A 27 5.63 2.81 7.99
N GLU A 28 6.74 2.60 8.67
CA GLU A 28 7.05 1.33 9.32
C GLU A 28 6.00 0.93 10.36
N THR A 29 5.53 1.89 11.13
CA THR A 29 4.51 1.64 12.15
C THR A 29 3.18 1.24 11.53
N ARG A 30 2.79 1.91 10.45
CA ARG A 30 1.56 1.56 9.74
C ARG A 30 1.68 0.20 9.06
N GLN A 31 2.87 -0.17 8.60
CA GLN A 31 3.11 -1.53 8.07
C GLN A 31 2.84 -2.60 9.12
N LYS A 32 3.21 -2.36 10.37
CA LYS A 32 2.91 -3.28 11.47
C LYS A 32 1.40 -3.44 11.67
N ILE A 33 0.67 -2.36 11.56
CA ILE A 33 -0.79 -2.39 11.67
C ILE A 33 -1.40 -3.18 10.51
N ILE A 34 -0.93 -2.93 9.29
CA ILE A 34 -1.40 -3.66 8.10
C ILE A 34 -1.13 -5.15 8.26
N LEU A 35 0.06 -5.53 8.70
CA LEU A 35 0.41 -6.93 8.95
C LEU A 35 -0.51 -7.56 10.00
N THR A 36 -0.80 -6.83 11.06
CA THR A 36 -1.71 -7.28 12.10
C THR A 36 -3.11 -7.57 11.51
N LEU A 37 -3.58 -6.70 10.62
CA LEU A 37 -4.86 -6.91 9.96
C LEU A 37 -4.83 -8.10 8.99
N LEU A 38 -3.74 -8.26 8.25
CA LEU A 38 -3.57 -9.36 7.30
C LEU A 38 -3.49 -10.72 8.01
N GLU A 39 -2.92 -10.75 9.19
CA GLU A 39 -2.77 -11.97 9.98
C GLU A 39 -3.99 -12.27 10.85
N SER A 40 -4.98 -11.40 10.83
CA SER A 40 -6.18 -11.55 11.62
C SER A 40 -7.33 -12.13 10.80
N ASN A 41 -8.48 -12.19 11.40
CA ASN A 41 -9.75 -12.65 10.80
C ASN A 41 -10.24 -11.70 9.73
N CYS A 42 -10.85 -12.20 8.69
CA CYS A 42 -11.47 -11.40 7.63
C CYS A 42 -12.56 -10.47 8.14
N ASP A 43 -13.16 -10.81 9.28
CA ASP A 43 -14.23 -10.02 9.89
C ASP A 43 -13.73 -8.71 10.50
N GLY A 44 -12.41 -8.56 10.63
CA GLY A 44 -11.81 -7.38 11.21
C GLY A 44 -11.45 -7.55 12.68
N ILE A 45 -10.68 -6.60 13.19
CA ILE A 45 -10.26 -6.61 14.59
C ILE A 45 -10.48 -5.24 15.22
N ARG A 46 -10.57 -5.23 16.54
CA ARG A 46 -10.79 -4.02 17.31
C ARG A 46 -9.47 -3.32 17.65
N VAL A 47 -9.55 -2.02 17.95
CA VAL A 47 -8.39 -1.21 18.32
C VAL A 47 -7.62 -1.85 19.48
N GLY A 48 -8.31 -2.39 20.46
CA GLY A 48 -7.68 -3.04 21.62
C GLY A 48 -6.75 -4.18 21.23
N GLU A 49 -7.16 -5.02 20.27
CA GLU A 49 -6.32 -6.10 19.77
C GLU A 49 -5.12 -5.59 19.01
N ILE A 50 -5.31 -4.52 18.23
CA ILE A 50 -4.22 -3.91 17.48
C ILE A 50 -3.18 -3.35 18.44
N THR A 51 -3.61 -2.67 19.51
CA THR A 51 -2.68 -2.15 20.52
C THR A 51 -1.87 -3.25 21.17
N GLU A 52 -2.51 -4.35 21.53
CA GLU A 52 -1.81 -5.49 22.14
C GLU A 52 -0.77 -6.09 21.20
N LYS A 53 -1.14 -6.30 19.94
CA LYS A 53 -0.27 -6.97 18.96
C LYS A 53 0.87 -6.08 18.47
N THR A 54 0.64 -4.76 18.42
CA THR A 54 1.65 -3.81 17.94
C THR A 54 2.46 -3.18 19.06
N ASN A 55 2.01 -3.32 20.29
CA ASN A 55 2.63 -2.72 21.47
C ASN A 55 2.69 -1.18 21.38
N LEU A 56 1.72 -0.59 20.70
CA LEU A 56 1.57 0.85 20.55
C LEU A 56 0.49 1.37 21.50
N SER A 57 0.51 2.67 21.79
CA SER A 57 -0.55 3.29 22.57
C SER A 57 -1.83 3.37 21.75
N ARG A 58 -2.97 3.40 22.44
CA ARG A 58 -4.27 3.49 21.80
C ARG A 58 -4.42 4.77 20.95
N PRO A 59 -4.00 5.95 21.42
CA PRO A 59 -4.05 7.15 20.57
C PRO A 59 -3.19 7.05 19.32
N ALA A 60 -2.01 6.43 19.42
CA ALA A 60 -1.15 6.23 18.27
C ALA A 60 -1.80 5.31 17.23
N VAL A 61 -2.35 4.19 17.69
CA VAL A 61 -3.06 3.25 16.81
C VAL A 61 -4.23 3.94 16.12
N SER A 62 -5.04 4.67 16.88
CA SER A 62 -6.19 5.38 16.33
C SER A 62 -5.78 6.39 15.25
N HIS A 63 -4.68 7.12 15.48
CA HIS A 63 -4.16 8.06 14.51
C HIS A 63 -3.72 7.37 13.22
N HIS A 64 -2.95 6.29 13.34
CA HIS A 64 -2.48 5.54 12.17
C HIS A 64 -3.62 4.86 11.42
N LEU A 65 -4.63 4.35 12.12
CA LEU A 65 -5.82 3.77 11.48
C LEU A 65 -6.56 4.82 10.67
N GLN A 66 -6.65 6.05 11.19
CA GLN A 66 -7.32 7.14 10.46
C GLN A 66 -6.58 7.46 9.15
N LEU A 67 -5.25 7.52 9.19
CA LEU A 67 -4.44 7.76 8.00
C LEU A 67 -4.60 6.64 6.96
N LEU A 68 -4.60 5.40 7.40
CA LEU A 68 -4.81 4.24 6.53
C LEU A 68 -6.20 4.23 5.91
N LYS A 69 -7.20 4.62 6.69
CA LYS A 69 -8.58 4.70 6.23
C LYS A 69 -8.75 5.80 5.19
N GLU A 70 -8.15 6.96 5.43
CA GLU A 70 -8.19 8.09 4.49
C GLU A 70 -7.50 7.75 3.17
N ALA A 71 -6.48 6.92 3.22
CA ALA A 71 -5.77 6.45 2.02
C ALA A 71 -6.52 5.34 1.27
N GLY A 72 -7.61 4.83 1.82
CA GLY A 72 -8.41 3.78 1.19
C GLY A 72 -7.82 2.37 1.32
N ILE A 73 -6.88 2.17 2.25
CA ILE A 73 -6.24 0.87 2.46
C ILE A 73 -7.06 0.00 3.38
N ILE A 74 -7.64 0.59 4.40
CA ILE A 74 -8.47 -0.11 5.38
C ILE A 74 -9.84 0.56 5.48
N ASN A 75 -10.78 -0.15 6.06
CA ASN A 75 -12.09 0.40 6.38
C ASN A 75 -12.52 -0.10 7.75
N MET A 76 -13.62 0.42 8.21
CA MET A 76 -14.15 0.15 9.54
C MET A 76 -15.63 -0.19 9.45
N ARG A 77 -16.03 -1.17 10.23
CA ARG A 77 -17.44 -1.56 10.39
C ARG A 77 -17.81 -1.39 11.84
N ARG A 78 -18.91 -0.74 12.09
CA ARG A 78 -19.45 -0.59 13.46
C ARG A 78 -20.56 -1.59 13.71
N VAL A 79 -20.40 -2.33 14.81
CA VAL A 79 -21.42 -3.28 15.29
C VAL A 79 -21.74 -2.91 16.72
N GLY A 80 -22.90 -2.31 16.95
CA GLY A 80 -23.28 -1.76 18.24
C GLY A 80 -22.35 -0.58 18.59
N THR A 81 -21.62 -0.70 19.69
CA THR A 81 -20.65 0.30 20.14
C THR A 81 -19.21 -0.06 19.75
N LYS A 82 -19.02 -1.15 19.01
CA LYS A 82 -17.69 -1.70 18.70
C LYS A 82 -17.32 -1.45 17.25
N ASN A 83 -16.10 -0.99 17.04
CA ASN A 83 -15.54 -0.74 15.70
C ASN A 83 -14.57 -1.87 15.34
N TYR A 84 -14.74 -2.43 14.15
CA TYR A 84 -13.90 -3.49 13.59
C TYR A 84 -13.20 -2.97 12.37
N TYR A 85 -11.88 -3.06 12.36
CA TYR A 85 -11.05 -2.60 11.25
C TYR A 85 -10.61 -3.78 10.39
N TYR A 86 -10.64 -3.60 9.09
CA TYR A 86 -10.31 -4.65 8.12
C TYR A 86 -9.71 -4.05 6.86
N MET A 87 -9.06 -4.87 6.04
CA MET A 87 -8.53 -4.41 4.75
C MET A 87 -9.69 -4.05 3.82
N ASP A 88 -9.61 -2.86 3.24
CA ASP A 88 -10.69 -2.37 2.39
C ASP A 88 -10.77 -3.19 1.10
N SER A 89 -11.97 -3.64 0.78
CA SER A 89 -12.25 -4.39 -0.44
C SER A 89 -12.53 -3.47 -1.64
N ASN A 90 -12.31 -2.19 -1.51
CA ASN A 90 -12.48 -1.23 -2.60
C ASN A 90 -11.46 -1.51 -3.69
N LYS A 91 -11.91 -2.20 -4.73
CA LYS A 91 -11.07 -2.63 -5.84
C LYS A 91 -10.47 -1.46 -6.61
N GLU A 92 -11.15 -0.33 -6.62
CA GLU A 92 -10.76 0.84 -7.40
C GLU A 92 -9.37 1.36 -6.99
N GLN A 93 -9.14 1.48 -5.68
CA GLN A 93 -7.86 1.95 -5.15
C GLN A 93 -6.74 0.96 -5.45
N TRP A 94 -6.99 -0.33 -5.21
CA TRP A 94 -6.00 -1.38 -5.47
C TRP A 94 -5.69 -1.51 -6.96
N MET A 95 -6.70 -1.34 -7.82
CA MET A 95 -6.52 -1.39 -9.28
C MET A 95 -5.62 -0.28 -9.77
N LYS A 96 -5.70 0.91 -9.19
CA LYS A 96 -4.81 2.02 -9.55
C LYS A 96 -3.35 1.68 -9.27
N ILE A 97 -3.10 1.04 -8.14
CA ILE A 97 -1.74 0.64 -7.75
C ILE A 97 -1.23 -0.47 -8.67
N ILE A 98 -2.04 -1.47 -8.94
CA ILE A 98 -1.69 -2.59 -9.81
C ILE A 98 -1.35 -2.07 -11.21
N LYS A 99 -2.18 -1.18 -11.72
CA LYS A 99 -2.01 -0.59 -13.05
C LYS A 99 -0.69 0.19 -13.13
N LEU A 100 -0.42 1.01 -12.12
CA LEU A 100 0.82 1.76 -12.03
C LEU A 100 2.04 0.82 -12.01
N MET A 101 2.00 -0.22 -11.18
CA MET A 101 3.11 -1.16 -11.05
C MET A 101 3.34 -1.92 -12.35
N ASN A 102 2.28 -2.31 -13.04
CA ASN A 102 2.39 -2.97 -14.34
C ASN A 102 3.05 -2.06 -15.38
N HIS A 103 2.65 -0.80 -15.41
CA HIS A 103 3.23 0.17 -16.35
C HIS A 103 4.71 0.43 -16.05
N ILE A 104 5.07 0.52 -14.78
CA ILE A 104 6.47 0.66 -14.38
C ILE A 104 7.27 -0.58 -14.80
N TYR A 105 6.72 -1.75 -14.56
CA TYR A 105 7.37 -3.01 -14.91
C TYR A 105 7.63 -3.11 -16.42
N GLU A 106 6.65 -2.72 -17.23
CA GLU A 106 6.79 -2.71 -18.70
C GLU A 106 7.92 -1.80 -19.14
N VAL A 107 8.02 -0.61 -18.54
CA VAL A 107 9.09 0.34 -18.88
C VAL A 107 10.45 -0.20 -18.46
N VAL A 108 10.54 -0.76 -17.27
CA VAL A 108 11.78 -1.35 -16.77
C VAL A 108 12.21 -2.51 -17.69
N GLN A 109 11.26 -3.32 -18.12
CA GLN A 109 11.50 -4.45 -19.00
C GLN A 109 12.04 -3.99 -20.36
N ASP A 110 11.45 -2.93 -20.92
CA ASP A 110 11.87 -2.37 -22.21
C ASP A 110 13.26 -1.80 -22.18
N PHE A 111 13.70 -1.29 -21.02
CA PHE A 111 15.05 -0.75 -20.85
C PHE A 111 16.06 -1.76 -20.34
N ALA A 112 15.63 -2.95 -19.96
CA ALA A 112 16.50 -4.00 -19.41
C ALA A 112 17.68 -4.37 -20.33
N PRO A 113 17.52 -4.44 -21.66
CA PRO A 113 18.64 -4.76 -22.54
C PRO A 113 19.76 -3.70 -22.53
N ILE A 114 19.47 -2.49 -22.08
CA ILE A 114 20.41 -1.37 -22.02
C ILE A 114 21.14 -1.33 -20.67
N ASP A 115 20.58 -2.01 -19.67
CA ASP A 115 21.10 -1.99 -18.30
C ASP A 115 22.24 -3.01 -18.16
N THR A 116 23.45 -2.51 -17.96
CA THR A 116 24.64 -3.34 -17.75
C THR A 116 24.67 -3.99 -16.37
N ARG A 117 23.74 -3.65 -15.50
CA ARG A 117 23.64 -4.22 -14.16
C ARG A 117 22.80 -5.48 -14.11
N SER A 118 22.32 -5.95 -15.25
CA SER A 118 21.52 -7.17 -15.35
C SER A 118 22.38 -8.43 -15.18
N ASP A 119 23.27 -8.41 -14.24
CA ASP A 119 24.12 -9.52 -13.85
C ASP A 119 23.31 -10.41 -12.89
N GLU A 120 23.33 -11.71 -13.13
CA GLU A 120 22.63 -12.67 -12.28
C GLU A 120 23.02 -12.55 -10.81
N SER A 121 24.26 -12.16 -10.53
CA SER A 121 24.74 -11.98 -9.17
C SER A 121 24.02 -10.86 -8.44
N TYR A 122 23.48 -9.89 -9.18
CA TYR A 122 22.74 -8.77 -8.61
C TYR A 122 21.41 -9.23 -8.00
N TYR A 123 20.78 -10.21 -8.61
CA TYR A 123 19.47 -10.70 -8.17
C TYR A 123 19.54 -11.93 -7.27
N SER A 124 20.72 -12.52 -7.11
CA SER A 124 20.88 -13.73 -6.31
C SER A 124 21.06 -13.49 -4.81
N LYS A 125 20.92 -12.25 -4.40
CA LYS A 125 20.96 -11.91 -2.97
C LYS A 125 19.60 -12.15 -2.35
#